data_b041086e6007ebda6b80603f882faee4
#
_entry.id   b041086e6007ebda6b80603f882faee4
#
_cell.length_a   1.000
_cell.length_b   1.000
_cell.length_c   1.000
_cell.angle_alpha   90.00
_cell.angle_beta   90.00
_cell.angle_gamma   90.00
#
_symmetry.space_group_name_H-M   'P 1'
#
loop_
_entity.id
_entity.type
_entity.pdbx_description
1 polymer ?
#
loop_
_entity_poly.entity_id
_entity_poly.type
_entity_poly.pdbx_seq_one_letter_code
_entity_poly.pdbx_strand_id
1 'polypeptide(L)'
;ATDILLARNLGARGILLAPRGEGERLLREAGAAEACALVTDSWEEIAEYIRRGERRVEVRRETRETRIAVRLDLDGRGAAGCRISTGLRFLDHKLEQIVHHGGVALDVEARGDLDVDEHHTAEDVAIALGEAIDRALGSKAGIARYGFALPMDDCRALTLLDFGGRIDFEWDASFRRERVGDVPTEMFRHFFHSFACAARCNLQISARGDNDHHKAEAVFKAFARALRMAVAHIPFDYTVPSSKGVL
;
A
#
# COMPACT_ATOMS: atom_id res chain seq x y z
N ALA A 1 -22.04 -20.30 5.67
CA ALA A 1 -22.10 -18.97 6.34
C ALA A 1 -22.13 -19.11 7.88
N THR A 2 -22.80 -20.13 8.43
CA THR A 2 -22.92 -20.33 9.89
C THR A 2 -21.56 -20.45 10.58
N ASP A 3 -20.62 -21.18 10.00
CA ASP A 3 -19.27 -21.36 10.57
C ASP A 3 -18.47 -20.06 10.55
N ILE A 4 -18.67 -19.20 9.55
CA ILE A 4 -18.04 -17.87 9.48
C ILE A 4 -18.65 -16.92 10.54
N LEU A 5 -19.96 -17.04 10.81
CA LEU A 5 -20.58 -16.31 11.92
C LEU A 5 -20.05 -16.79 13.28
N LEU A 6 -19.80 -18.08 13.45
CA LEU A 6 -19.16 -18.63 14.64
C LEU A 6 -17.73 -18.08 14.78
N ALA A 7 -16.94 -18.12 13.73
CA ALA A 7 -15.59 -17.55 13.73
C ALA A 7 -15.61 -16.06 14.15
N ARG A 8 -16.54 -15.26 13.61
CA ARG A 8 -16.73 -13.86 14.02
C ARG A 8 -16.98 -13.72 15.52
N ASN A 9 -17.88 -14.53 16.06
CA ASN A 9 -18.24 -14.46 17.48
C ASN A 9 -17.10 -14.88 18.40
N LEU A 10 -16.16 -15.69 17.91
CA LEU A 10 -14.94 -16.09 18.60
C LEU A 10 -13.76 -15.11 18.39
N GLY A 11 -13.98 -14.00 17.65
CA GLY A 11 -12.90 -13.08 17.29
C GLY A 11 -11.88 -13.66 16.30
N ALA A 12 -12.27 -14.74 15.59
CA ALA A 12 -11.44 -15.40 14.57
C ALA A 12 -11.92 -15.06 13.16
N ARG A 13 -11.11 -15.36 12.18
CA ARG A 13 -11.48 -15.32 10.76
C ARG A 13 -11.65 -16.73 10.22
N GLY A 14 -12.67 -16.94 9.40
CA GLY A 14 -12.97 -18.24 8.79
C GLY A 14 -12.61 -18.25 7.30
N ILE A 15 -12.34 -19.44 6.78
CA ILE A 15 -12.23 -19.71 5.35
C ILE A 15 -13.51 -20.42 4.91
N LEU A 16 -14.16 -19.93 3.86
CA LEU A 16 -15.37 -20.54 3.30
C LEU A 16 -14.99 -21.37 2.05
N LEU A 17 -15.12 -22.68 2.16
CA LEU A 17 -14.97 -23.59 1.03
C LEU A 17 -16.27 -23.63 0.23
N ALA A 18 -16.33 -22.86 -0.83
CA ALA A 18 -17.46 -22.77 -1.76
C ALA A 18 -17.03 -22.11 -3.07
N PRO A 19 -17.75 -22.32 -4.18
CA PRO A 19 -17.56 -21.54 -5.39
C PRO A 19 -17.64 -20.04 -5.08
N ARG A 20 -16.66 -19.26 -5.58
CA ARG A 20 -16.42 -17.88 -5.13
C ARG A 20 -17.68 -17.00 -5.19
N GLY A 21 -18.39 -16.99 -6.31
CA GLY A 21 -19.60 -16.16 -6.47
C GLY A 21 -20.75 -16.56 -5.56
N GLU A 22 -20.91 -17.84 -5.27
CA GLU A 22 -21.92 -18.36 -4.35
C GLU A 22 -21.54 -18.05 -2.89
N GLY A 23 -20.31 -18.31 -2.51
CA GLY A 23 -19.82 -18.04 -1.17
C GLY A 23 -19.88 -16.53 -0.81
N GLU A 24 -19.50 -15.66 -1.73
CA GLU A 24 -19.61 -14.21 -1.52
C GLU A 24 -21.06 -13.74 -1.38
N ARG A 25 -22.00 -14.33 -2.10
CA ARG A 25 -23.44 -14.07 -1.94
C ARG A 25 -23.94 -14.49 -0.56
N LEU A 26 -23.64 -15.72 -0.15
CA LEU A 26 -24.05 -16.26 1.16
C LEU A 26 -23.50 -15.44 2.32
N LEU A 27 -22.25 -14.94 2.21
CA LEU A 27 -21.63 -14.10 3.22
C LEU A 27 -22.28 -12.72 3.31
N ARG A 28 -22.65 -12.11 2.18
CA ARG A 28 -23.38 -10.82 2.16
C ARG A 28 -24.77 -10.97 2.81
N GLU A 29 -25.54 -12.02 2.43
CA GLU A 29 -26.86 -12.30 2.99
C GLU A 29 -26.81 -12.53 4.50
N ALA A 30 -25.74 -13.16 4.98
CA ALA A 30 -25.54 -13.44 6.41
C ALA A 30 -24.88 -12.29 7.19
N GLY A 31 -24.45 -11.20 6.54
CA GLY A 31 -23.70 -10.12 7.19
C GLY A 31 -22.37 -10.59 7.79
N ALA A 32 -21.71 -11.59 7.18
CA ALA A 32 -20.53 -12.25 7.70
C ALA A 32 -19.26 -12.01 6.85
N ALA A 33 -19.32 -11.14 5.85
CA ALA A 33 -18.25 -10.96 4.90
C ALA A 33 -16.92 -10.51 5.54
N GLU A 34 -16.98 -9.63 6.56
CA GLU A 34 -15.80 -9.13 7.26
C GLU A 34 -15.04 -10.21 8.05
N ALA A 35 -15.74 -11.25 8.50
CA ALA A 35 -15.13 -12.36 9.23
C ALA A 35 -14.62 -13.47 8.32
N CYS A 36 -14.83 -13.38 7.00
CA CYS A 36 -14.31 -14.34 6.04
C CYS A 36 -12.97 -13.89 5.48
N ALA A 37 -11.95 -14.71 5.68
CA ALA A 37 -10.60 -14.47 5.20
C ALA A 37 -10.44 -14.82 3.73
N LEU A 38 -11.09 -15.92 3.28
CA LEU A 38 -10.99 -16.44 1.93
C LEU A 38 -12.29 -17.18 1.58
N VAL A 39 -12.77 -16.99 0.34
CA VAL A 39 -13.79 -17.83 -0.28
C VAL A 39 -13.15 -18.54 -1.47
N THR A 40 -13.12 -19.86 -1.44
CA THR A 40 -12.53 -20.67 -2.51
C THR A 40 -13.13 -22.07 -2.53
N ASP A 41 -13.06 -22.75 -3.65
CA ASP A 41 -13.37 -24.18 -3.81
C ASP A 41 -12.10 -25.04 -3.94
N SER A 42 -10.91 -24.44 -3.79
CA SER A 42 -9.62 -25.08 -3.90
C SER A 42 -8.91 -25.25 -2.55
N TRP A 43 -8.55 -26.48 -2.22
CA TRP A 43 -7.71 -26.79 -1.06
C TRP A 43 -6.28 -26.26 -1.21
N GLU A 44 -5.78 -26.17 -2.44
CA GLU A 44 -4.49 -25.59 -2.76
C GLU A 44 -4.45 -24.10 -2.40
N GLU A 45 -5.53 -23.36 -2.75
CA GLU A 45 -5.65 -21.95 -2.37
C GLU A 45 -5.75 -21.77 -0.84
N ILE A 46 -6.42 -22.68 -0.14
CA ILE A 46 -6.47 -22.66 1.34
C ILE A 46 -5.07 -22.87 1.92
N ALA A 47 -4.37 -23.89 1.43
CA ALA A 47 -3.00 -24.19 1.91
C ALA A 47 -2.06 -23.02 1.61
N GLU A 48 -2.18 -22.41 0.45
CA GLU A 48 -1.42 -21.21 0.07
C GLU A 48 -1.72 -20.03 1.00
N TYR A 49 -3.01 -19.76 1.25
CA TYR A 49 -3.44 -18.70 2.16
C TYR A 49 -2.86 -18.88 3.59
N ILE A 50 -2.96 -20.10 4.13
CA ILE A 50 -2.46 -20.39 5.48
C ILE A 50 -0.93 -20.26 5.56
N ARG A 51 -0.20 -20.72 4.55
CA ARG A 51 1.27 -20.64 4.52
C ARG A 51 1.79 -19.22 4.34
N ARG A 52 1.09 -18.43 3.54
CA ARG A 52 1.42 -17.04 3.26
C ARG A 52 1.22 -16.15 4.50
N GLY A 53 0.22 -16.47 5.33
CA GLY A 53 -0.22 -15.63 6.43
C GLY A 53 -1.00 -14.40 5.95
N GLU A 54 -1.49 -13.62 6.89
CA GLU A 54 -2.18 -12.35 6.60
C GLU A 54 -1.18 -11.22 6.46
N ARG A 55 -1.26 -10.48 5.33
CA ARG A 55 -0.45 -9.27 5.10
C ARG A 55 -1.26 -8.02 5.42
N ARG A 56 -1.90 -8.04 6.59
CA ARG A 56 -2.72 -6.96 7.11
C ARG A 56 -2.11 -6.43 8.40
N VAL A 57 -1.91 -5.12 8.46
CA VAL A 57 -1.29 -4.45 9.61
C VAL A 57 -1.99 -3.13 9.94
N GLU A 58 -1.86 -2.72 11.18
CA GLU A 58 -2.14 -1.36 11.63
C GLU A 58 -0.85 -0.76 12.21
N VAL A 59 -0.52 0.43 11.74
CA VAL A 59 0.56 1.25 12.27
C VAL A 59 -0.04 2.52 12.85
N ARG A 60 0.36 2.85 14.07
CA ARG A 60 0.04 4.12 14.72
C ARG A 60 1.34 4.84 15.02
N ARG A 61 1.41 6.09 14.61
CA ARG A 61 2.52 6.99 14.88
C ARG A 61 1.99 8.23 15.57
N GLU A 62 2.56 8.55 16.70
CA GLU A 62 2.19 9.73 17.48
C GLU A 62 3.46 10.49 17.85
N THR A 63 3.49 11.77 17.50
CA THR A 63 4.52 12.73 17.87
C THR A 63 3.88 13.88 18.65
N ARG A 64 4.59 14.97 18.85
CA ARG A 64 4.00 16.19 19.41
C ARG A 64 3.20 16.96 18.36
N GLU A 65 3.57 16.82 17.10
CA GLU A 65 2.99 17.52 15.97
C GLU A 65 1.88 16.73 15.26
N THR A 66 1.95 15.38 15.29
CA THR A 66 1.06 14.54 14.48
C THR A 66 0.50 13.34 15.22
N ARG A 67 -0.67 12.86 14.76
CA ARG A 67 -1.25 11.55 15.09
C ARG A 67 -1.70 10.88 13.82
N ILE A 68 -1.05 9.79 13.48
CA ILE A 68 -1.27 9.05 12.23
C ILE A 68 -1.70 7.62 12.55
N ALA A 69 -2.72 7.13 11.86
CA ALA A 69 -3.11 5.73 11.84
C ALA A 69 -3.18 5.25 10.40
N VAL A 70 -2.44 4.21 10.09
CA VAL A 70 -2.43 3.53 8.78
C VAL A 70 -2.87 2.10 8.98
N ARG A 71 -3.94 1.68 8.28
CA ARG A 71 -4.33 0.27 8.15
C ARG A 71 -4.11 -0.16 6.73
N LEU A 72 -3.32 -1.19 6.53
CA LEU A 72 -2.94 -1.70 5.23
C LEU A 72 -3.28 -3.19 5.14
N ASP A 73 -3.84 -3.60 4.00
CA ASP A 73 -3.97 -4.99 3.60
C ASP A 73 -3.44 -5.14 2.17
N LEU A 74 -2.28 -5.80 2.02
CA LEU A 74 -1.61 -5.98 0.72
C LEU A 74 -2.37 -6.94 -0.20
N ASP A 75 -3.23 -7.79 0.35
CA ASP A 75 -4.08 -8.71 -0.41
C ASP A 75 -5.54 -8.22 -0.52
N GLY A 76 -5.81 -7.03 0.04
CA GLY A 76 -7.10 -6.36 -0.03
C GLY A 76 -7.47 -5.98 -1.45
N ARG A 77 -8.73 -6.20 -1.84
CA ARG A 77 -9.20 -5.97 -3.22
C ARG A 77 -9.77 -4.57 -3.39
N GLY A 78 -8.89 -3.55 -3.39
CA GLY A 78 -9.22 -2.23 -3.89
C GLY A 78 -10.12 -1.38 -2.97
N ALA A 79 -10.62 -0.30 -3.52
CA ALA A 79 -11.13 0.89 -2.84
C ALA A 79 -12.47 0.77 -2.07
N ALA A 80 -13.14 -0.38 -2.08
CA ALA A 80 -14.42 -0.50 -1.38
C ALA A 80 -14.20 -0.42 0.16
N GLY A 81 -14.57 0.72 0.74
CA GLY A 81 -14.46 0.97 2.18
C GLY A 81 -13.15 1.62 2.64
N CYS A 82 -12.20 1.88 1.75
CA CYS A 82 -10.98 2.61 2.10
C CYS A 82 -11.29 4.08 2.42
N ARG A 83 -10.69 4.58 3.51
CA ARG A 83 -10.85 5.96 3.95
C ARG A 83 -9.48 6.61 4.08
N ILE A 84 -9.28 7.71 3.35
CA ILE A 84 -8.05 8.50 3.42
C ILE A 84 -8.42 9.92 3.83
N SER A 85 -7.83 10.40 4.91
CA SER A 85 -8.06 11.73 5.46
C SER A 85 -6.80 12.22 6.17
N THR A 86 -6.02 13.03 5.48
CA THR A 86 -4.77 13.63 6.03
C THR A 86 -4.93 15.10 6.39
N GLY A 87 -6.05 15.71 6.01
CA GLY A 87 -6.22 17.16 6.06
C GLY A 87 -5.66 17.89 4.84
N LEU A 88 -4.87 17.21 4.00
CA LEU A 88 -4.30 17.72 2.74
C LEU A 88 -5.01 17.02 1.58
N ARG A 89 -5.97 17.68 0.98
CA ARG A 89 -6.85 17.06 -0.04
C ARG A 89 -6.12 16.55 -1.27
N PHE A 90 -5.03 17.23 -1.66
CA PHE A 90 -4.24 16.76 -2.79
C PHE A 90 -3.43 15.51 -2.40
N LEU A 91 -2.89 15.44 -1.18
CA LEU A 91 -2.23 14.24 -0.68
C LEU A 91 -3.22 13.08 -0.55
N ASP A 92 -4.43 13.31 -0.03
CA ASP A 92 -5.50 12.31 0.03
C ASP A 92 -5.73 11.70 -1.36
N HIS A 93 -5.93 12.54 -2.37
CA HIS A 93 -6.12 12.10 -3.75
C HIS A 93 -4.90 11.33 -4.30
N LYS A 94 -3.67 11.68 -3.90
CA LYS A 94 -2.49 10.92 -4.33
C LYS A 94 -2.38 9.56 -3.64
N LEU A 95 -2.74 9.46 -2.37
CA LEU A 95 -2.79 8.17 -1.65
C LEU A 95 -3.90 7.26 -2.20
N GLU A 96 -5.03 7.81 -2.65
CA GLU A 96 -6.06 7.07 -3.37
C GLU A 96 -5.53 6.39 -4.64
N GLN A 97 -4.52 6.97 -5.31
CA GLN A 97 -3.89 6.33 -6.46
C GLN A 97 -3.16 5.03 -6.04
N ILE A 98 -2.61 4.98 -4.81
CA ILE A 98 -1.98 3.77 -4.28
C ILE A 98 -3.03 2.67 -4.09
N VAL A 99 -4.21 3.01 -3.59
CA VAL A 99 -5.33 2.06 -3.45
C VAL A 99 -5.76 1.53 -4.81
N HIS A 100 -6.12 2.43 -5.74
CA HIS A 100 -6.70 2.05 -7.03
C HIS A 100 -5.72 1.31 -7.93
N HIS A 101 -4.49 1.77 -8.03
CA HIS A 101 -3.49 1.23 -8.94
C HIS A 101 -2.59 0.19 -8.29
N GLY A 102 -2.37 0.29 -6.98
CA GLY A 102 -1.62 -0.68 -6.18
C GLY A 102 -2.39 -1.96 -5.90
N GLY A 103 -3.73 -1.91 -5.94
CA GLY A 103 -4.59 -3.06 -5.67
C GLY A 103 -4.51 -3.54 -4.22
N VAL A 104 -4.25 -2.61 -3.31
CA VAL A 104 -4.22 -2.82 -1.86
C VAL A 104 -5.43 -2.15 -1.20
N ALA A 105 -5.81 -2.61 0.00
CA ALA A 105 -6.72 -1.84 0.83
C ALA A 105 -5.91 -0.98 1.81
N LEU A 106 -6.23 0.31 1.86
CA LEU A 106 -5.48 1.29 2.65
C LEU A 106 -6.42 2.30 3.29
N ASP A 107 -6.41 2.36 4.63
CA ASP A 107 -7.00 3.47 5.38
C ASP A 107 -5.88 4.33 5.96
N VAL A 108 -6.03 5.65 5.85
CA VAL A 108 -5.13 6.63 6.45
C VAL A 108 -5.95 7.68 7.18
N GLU A 109 -5.74 7.81 8.48
CA GLU A 109 -6.26 8.90 9.27
C GLU A 109 -5.07 9.67 9.85
N ALA A 110 -4.97 10.94 9.53
CA ALA A 110 -3.91 11.80 10.03
C ALA A 110 -4.49 13.10 10.61
N ARG A 111 -3.92 13.55 11.71
CA ARG A 111 -4.12 14.86 12.31
C ARG A 111 -2.76 15.42 12.62
N GLY A 112 -2.43 16.53 12.01
CA GLY A 112 -1.17 17.23 12.22
C GLY A 112 -1.39 18.73 12.44
N ASP A 113 -0.31 19.42 12.73
CA ASP A 113 -0.23 20.86 12.98
C ASP A 113 -0.23 21.69 11.68
N LEU A 114 -1.25 21.48 10.84
CA LEU A 114 -1.39 22.13 9.53
C LEU A 114 -1.48 23.66 9.58
N ASP A 115 -1.65 24.22 10.76
CA ASP A 115 -1.53 25.66 11.03
C ASP A 115 -0.07 26.15 11.06
N VAL A 116 0.89 25.25 11.22
CA VAL A 116 2.33 25.49 11.03
C VAL A 116 2.68 25.36 9.56
N ASP A 117 2.62 24.12 9.04
CA ASP A 117 2.69 23.78 7.62
C ASP A 117 2.25 22.33 7.37
N GLU A 118 2.39 21.84 6.14
CA GLU A 118 2.04 20.48 5.73
C GLU A 118 3.17 19.47 5.92
N HIS A 119 4.38 19.90 6.27
CA HIS A 119 5.60 19.08 6.26
C HIS A 119 5.48 17.89 7.21
N HIS A 120 5.23 18.14 8.50
CA HIS A 120 5.17 17.09 9.52
C HIS A 120 4.09 16.05 9.19
N THR A 121 2.94 16.52 8.72
CA THR A 121 1.83 15.61 8.34
C THR A 121 2.20 14.73 7.15
N ALA A 122 2.75 15.30 6.09
CA ALA A 122 3.09 14.55 4.87
C ALA A 122 4.24 13.57 5.12
N GLU A 123 5.26 13.98 5.88
CA GLU A 123 6.39 13.13 6.26
C GLU A 123 5.94 11.96 7.12
N ASP A 124 5.20 12.22 8.19
CA ASP A 124 4.78 11.19 9.15
C ASP A 124 3.78 10.20 8.52
N VAL A 125 2.94 10.65 7.59
CA VAL A 125 2.12 9.74 6.76
C VAL A 125 3.00 8.83 5.92
N ALA A 126 4.04 9.36 5.28
CA ALA A 126 4.97 8.57 4.47
C ALA A 126 5.72 7.53 5.31
N ILE A 127 6.20 7.93 6.48
CA ILE A 127 6.88 7.03 7.43
C ILE A 127 5.92 5.92 7.88
N ALA A 128 4.72 6.26 8.33
CA ALA A 128 3.73 5.28 8.79
C ALA A 128 3.31 4.30 7.68
N LEU A 129 3.17 4.78 6.45
CA LEU A 129 2.88 3.94 5.28
C LEU A 129 4.07 3.01 4.96
N GLY A 130 5.30 3.53 5.00
CA GLY A 130 6.51 2.73 4.79
C GLY A 130 6.66 1.61 5.82
N GLU A 131 6.46 1.94 7.10
CA GLU A 131 6.46 0.95 8.20
C GLU A 131 5.34 -0.09 8.02
N ALA A 132 4.15 0.32 7.57
CA ALA A 132 3.05 -0.61 7.32
C ALA A 132 3.40 -1.59 6.21
N ILE A 133 4.03 -1.14 5.13
CA ILE A 133 4.53 -2.00 4.05
C ILE A 133 5.58 -2.98 4.57
N ASP A 134 6.61 -2.50 5.26
CA ASP A 134 7.70 -3.38 5.77
C ASP A 134 7.14 -4.45 6.72
N ARG A 135 6.27 -4.08 7.66
CA ARG A 135 5.63 -5.03 8.58
C ARG A 135 4.71 -6.03 7.86
N ALA A 136 3.94 -5.58 6.86
CA ALA A 136 3.05 -6.46 6.10
C ALA A 136 3.81 -7.43 5.20
N LEU A 137 5.00 -7.07 4.71
CA LEU A 137 5.88 -7.95 3.94
C LEU A 137 6.57 -9.01 4.81
N GLY A 138 6.75 -8.75 6.10
CA GLY A 138 7.35 -9.69 7.05
C GLY A 138 8.71 -10.23 6.58
N SER A 139 8.82 -11.54 6.43
CA SER A 139 10.05 -12.21 5.97
C SER A 139 10.40 -11.95 4.50
N LYS A 140 9.48 -11.36 3.74
CA LYS A 140 9.60 -11.16 2.30
C LYS A 140 9.74 -12.47 1.49
N ALA A 141 9.44 -13.61 2.10
CA ALA A 141 9.43 -14.90 1.40
C ALA A 141 8.28 -14.93 0.36
N GLY A 142 8.56 -15.48 -0.82
CA GLY A 142 7.57 -15.68 -1.88
C GLY A 142 7.03 -14.42 -2.56
N ILE A 143 7.62 -13.24 -2.32
CA ILE A 143 7.22 -12.03 -3.06
C ILE A 143 8.02 -11.87 -4.35
N ALA A 144 7.47 -11.14 -5.32
CA ALA A 144 8.17 -10.81 -6.57
C ALA A 144 9.38 -9.88 -6.32
N ARG A 145 9.40 -9.14 -5.21
CA ARG A 145 10.45 -8.24 -4.74
C ARG A 145 10.63 -6.98 -5.58
N TYR A 146 10.66 -7.09 -6.89
CA TYR A 146 10.94 -6.00 -7.81
C TYR A 146 9.67 -5.48 -8.49
N GLY A 147 9.63 -4.17 -8.72
CA GLY A 147 8.54 -3.56 -9.47
C GLY A 147 9.01 -2.32 -10.22
N PHE A 148 8.37 -2.06 -11.37
CA PHE A 148 8.59 -0.91 -12.22
C PHE A 148 7.33 -0.54 -12.99
N ALA A 149 7.14 0.74 -13.30
CA ALA A 149 5.98 1.19 -14.07
C ALA A 149 6.14 2.59 -14.69
N LEU A 150 5.36 2.86 -15.70
CA LEU A 150 5.23 4.06 -16.53
C LEU A 150 3.73 4.28 -16.85
N PRO A 151 3.30 5.25 -17.41
CA PRO A 151 3.19 6.67 -17.68
C PRO A 151 1.79 7.28 -17.43
N MET A 152 1.59 8.59 -17.70
CA MET A 152 0.29 9.26 -17.71
C MET A 152 0.24 10.46 -18.67
N ASP A 153 -0.72 10.49 -19.61
CA ASP A 153 -1.00 11.57 -20.56
C ASP A 153 0.25 12.21 -21.18
N ASP A 154 0.40 13.54 -21.03
CA ASP A 154 1.58 14.31 -21.44
C ASP A 154 2.81 14.06 -20.58
N CYS A 155 2.66 13.32 -19.48
CA CYS A 155 3.73 13.02 -18.54
C CYS A 155 4.10 11.54 -18.55
N ARG A 156 5.36 11.27 -18.27
CA ARG A 156 5.86 9.93 -18.00
C ARG A 156 6.55 9.90 -16.68
N ALA A 157 6.33 8.84 -15.90
CA ALA A 157 7.07 8.55 -14.68
C ALA A 157 7.59 7.13 -14.73
N LEU A 158 8.82 6.93 -14.32
CA LEU A 158 9.42 5.63 -14.09
C LEU A 158 9.66 5.49 -12.61
N THR A 159 9.15 4.42 -12.03
CA THR A 159 9.48 3.99 -10.67
C THR A 159 10.16 2.65 -10.74
N LEU A 160 11.31 2.53 -10.08
CA LEU A 160 12.02 1.27 -9.86
C LEU A 160 12.01 1.01 -8.36
N LEU A 161 11.58 -0.18 -7.96
CA LEU A 161 11.40 -0.56 -6.56
C LEU A 161 12.00 -1.93 -6.29
N ASP A 162 12.82 -2.02 -5.22
CA ASP A 162 13.39 -3.28 -4.72
C ASP A 162 13.27 -3.36 -3.19
N PHE A 163 12.52 -4.34 -2.68
CA PHE A 163 12.42 -4.63 -1.26
C PHE A 163 13.59 -5.47 -0.74
N GLY A 164 14.81 -5.15 -1.18
CA GLY A 164 16.05 -5.82 -0.79
C GLY A 164 16.56 -5.51 0.62
N GLY A 165 15.82 -4.77 1.45
CA GLY A 165 16.19 -4.43 2.83
C GLY A 165 17.27 -3.35 2.96
N ARG A 166 17.92 -2.95 1.87
CA ARG A 166 18.89 -1.85 1.81
C ARG A 166 18.20 -0.59 1.31
N ILE A 167 18.37 0.49 2.06
CA ILE A 167 17.78 1.78 1.73
C ILE A 167 18.66 2.48 0.70
N ASP A 168 18.05 2.88 -0.41
CA ASP A 168 18.62 3.83 -1.35
C ASP A 168 17.48 4.61 -2.01
N PHE A 169 17.69 5.89 -2.29
CA PHE A 169 16.65 6.74 -2.86
C PHE A 169 17.22 7.69 -3.91
N GLU A 170 16.68 7.59 -5.12
CA GLU A 170 16.98 8.51 -6.21
C GLU A 170 15.72 9.22 -6.68
N TRP A 171 15.86 10.53 -6.92
CA TRP A 171 14.78 11.38 -7.40
C TRP A 171 15.24 12.24 -8.56
N ASP A 172 14.65 12.01 -9.74
CA ASP A 172 14.88 12.79 -10.95
C ASP A 172 13.54 13.30 -11.50
N ALA A 173 12.91 14.22 -10.77
CA ALA A 173 11.72 14.93 -11.19
C ALA A 173 11.77 16.39 -10.72
N SER A 174 11.47 17.30 -11.63
CA SER A 174 11.39 18.72 -11.34
C SER A 174 9.99 19.27 -11.59
N PHE A 175 9.58 20.20 -10.77
CA PHE A 175 8.31 20.90 -10.84
C PHE A 175 8.55 22.39 -11.05
N ARG A 176 7.68 23.05 -11.82
CA ARG A 176 7.76 24.48 -12.09
C ARG A 176 6.99 25.31 -11.06
N ARG A 177 5.92 24.72 -10.53
CA ARG A 177 5.08 25.35 -9.50
C ARG A 177 5.65 25.07 -8.12
N GLU A 178 5.55 26.02 -7.21
CA GLU A 178 5.86 25.81 -5.80
C GLU A 178 4.91 24.81 -5.14
N ARG A 179 3.64 24.81 -5.58
CA ARG A 179 2.58 23.94 -5.05
C ARG A 179 1.72 23.34 -6.16
N VAL A 180 1.23 22.13 -5.88
CA VAL A 180 0.16 21.50 -6.66
C VAL A 180 -0.96 21.14 -5.67
N GLY A 181 -2.13 21.76 -5.85
CA GLY A 181 -3.17 21.75 -4.83
C GLY A 181 -2.68 22.45 -3.56
N ASP A 182 -2.86 21.78 -2.45
CA ASP A 182 -2.44 22.22 -1.11
C ASP A 182 -1.08 21.65 -0.68
N VAL A 183 -0.36 20.94 -1.56
CA VAL A 183 0.93 20.32 -1.27
C VAL A 183 2.07 21.05 -2.00
N PRO A 184 3.13 21.49 -1.30
CA PRO A 184 4.36 21.97 -1.93
C PRO A 184 5.02 20.87 -2.75
N THR A 185 5.60 21.24 -3.88
CA THR A 185 6.18 20.24 -4.79
C THR A 185 7.44 19.58 -4.24
N GLU A 186 8.16 20.22 -3.35
CA GLU A 186 9.31 19.64 -2.64
C GLU A 186 8.89 18.47 -1.74
N MET A 187 7.65 18.48 -1.22
CA MET A 187 7.11 17.41 -0.38
C MET A 187 6.96 16.09 -1.12
N PHE A 188 6.83 16.07 -2.44
CA PHE A 188 6.79 14.80 -3.18
C PHE A 188 8.09 14.02 -3.05
N ARG A 189 9.25 14.71 -3.21
CA ARG A 189 10.54 14.09 -3.00
C ARG A 189 10.70 13.63 -1.56
N HIS A 190 10.32 14.49 -0.60
CA HIS A 190 10.45 14.21 0.83
C HIS A 190 9.58 13.02 1.22
N PHE A 191 8.32 12.97 0.78
CA PHE A 191 7.39 11.86 1.01
C PHE A 191 8.00 10.52 0.58
N PHE A 192 8.50 10.42 -0.65
CA PHE A 192 9.05 9.16 -1.16
C PHE A 192 10.39 8.79 -0.52
N HIS A 193 11.19 9.76 -0.11
CA HIS A 193 12.39 9.50 0.67
C HIS A 193 12.06 8.90 2.04
N SER A 194 11.15 9.53 2.79
CA SER A 194 10.72 9.06 4.11
C SER A 194 10.05 7.68 4.03
N PHE A 195 9.22 7.47 2.99
CA PHE A 195 8.67 6.16 2.68
C PHE A 195 9.78 5.11 2.45
N ALA A 196 10.77 5.39 1.59
CA ALA A 196 11.84 4.45 1.25
C ALA A 196 12.66 4.05 2.48
N CYS A 197 12.94 5.01 3.37
CA CYS A 197 13.61 4.78 4.64
C CYS A 197 12.79 3.84 5.55
N ALA A 198 11.51 4.12 5.72
CA ALA A 198 10.63 3.37 6.60
C ALA A 198 10.27 1.98 6.05
N ALA A 199 10.07 1.86 4.73
CA ALA A 199 9.82 0.59 4.05
C ALA A 199 11.09 -0.25 3.82
N ARG A 200 12.28 0.28 4.13
CA ARG A 200 13.58 -0.36 3.96
C ARG A 200 13.77 -0.90 2.54
N CYS A 201 13.55 -0.03 1.55
CA CYS A 201 13.62 -0.38 0.14
C CYS A 201 14.56 0.54 -0.63
N ASN A 202 15.01 0.06 -1.79
CA ASN A 202 15.62 0.90 -2.81
C ASN A 202 14.49 1.43 -3.71
N LEU A 203 14.41 2.74 -3.86
CA LEU A 203 13.35 3.41 -4.61
C LEU A 203 13.96 4.49 -5.51
N GLN A 204 13.81 4.33 -6.81
CA GLN A 204 14.27 5.31 -7.79
C GLN A 204 13.05 5.81 -8.59
N ILE A 205 12.88 7.13 -8.63
CA ILE A 205 11.77 7.77 -9.32
C ILE A 205 12.29 8.84 -10.28
N SER A 206 11.86 8.75 -11.54
CA SER A 206 12.06 9.82 -12.50
C SER A 206 10.75 10.21 -13.16
N ALA A 207 10.56 11.50 -13.44
CA ALA A 207 9.38 11.99 -14.14
C ALA A 207 9.70 13.14 -15.07
N ARG A 208 9.03 13.16 -16.23
CA ARG A 208 9.11 14.21 -17.27
C ARG A 208 7.72 14.55 -17.75
N GLY A 209 7.52 15.78 -18.13
CA GLY A 209 6.26 16.32 -18.67
C GLY A 209 6.11 17.78 -18.32
N ASP A 210 5.11 18.44 -18.90
CA ASP A 210 4.92 19.88 -18.75
C ASP A 210 3.92 20.24 -17.66
N ASN A 211 2.86 19.46 -17.49
CA ASN A 211 1.85 19.71 -16.47
C ASN A 211 2.27 19.13 -15.12
N ASP A 212 2.50 19.97 -14.13
CA ASP A 212 2.97 19.54 -12.81
C ASP A 212 1.94 18.70 -12.04
N HIS A 213 0.62 18.92 -12.25
CA HIS A 213 -0.41 18.07 -11.68
C HIS A 213 -0.34 16.65 -12.26
N HIS A 214 -0.29 16.54 -13.61
CA HIS A 214 -0.16 15.24 -14.29
C HIS A 214 1.16 14.55 -13.91
N LYS A 215 2.24 15.31 -13.75
CA LYS A 215 3.54 14.77 -13.35
C LYS A 215 3.50 14.17 -11.93
N ALA A 216 2.92 14.88 -10.97
CA ALA A 216 2.72 14.36 -9.62
C ALA A 216 1.82 13.10 -9.63
N GLU A 217 0.74 13.13 -10.40
CA GLU A 217 -0.16 11.99 -10.54
C GLU A 217 0.52 10.80 -11.21
N ALA A 218 1.33 11.03 -12.27
CA ALA A 218 2.12 10.01 -12.92
C ALA A 218 3.07 9.30 -11.94
N VAL A 219 3.74 10.06 -11.07
CA VAL A 219 4.65 9.53 -10.05
C VAL A 219 3.90 8.59 -9.09
N PHE A 220 2.77 9.03 -8.52
CA PHE A 220 2.01 8.20 -7.57
C PHE A 220 1.39 6.96 -8.23
N LYS A 221 0.91 7.07 -9.48
CA LYS A 221 0.41 5.94 -10.26
C LYS A 221 1.53 4.95 -10.60
N ALA A 222 2.68 5.43 -11.04
CA ALA A 222 3.83 4.60 -11.34
C ALA A 222 4.32 3.87 -10.09
N PHE A 223 4.43 4.58 -8.96
CA PHE A 223 4.76 3.99 -7.66
C PHE A 223 3.74 2.90 -7.27
N ALA A 224 2.45 3.19 -7.35
CA ALA A 224 1.40 2.23 -7.01
C ALA A 224 1.47 0.94 -7.86
N ARG A 225 1.76 1.09 -9.14
CA ARG A 225 1.93 -0.06 -10.06
C ARG A 225 3.20 -0.86 -9.75
N ALA A 226 4.31 -0.17 -9.48
CA ALA A 226 5.56 -0.80 -9.08
C ALA A 226 5.39 -1.56 -7.75
N LEU A 227 4.71 -0.93 -6.78
CA LEU A 227 4.38 -1.55 -5.49
C LEU A 227 3.56 -2.84 -5.69
N ARG A 228 2.50 -2.77 -6.49
CA ARG A 228 1.66 -3.94 -6.80
C ARG A 228 2.47 -5.11 -7.37
N MET A 229 3.42 -4.82 -8.26
CA MET A 229 4.30 -5.84 -8.83
C MET A 229 5.23 -6.41 -7.77
N ALA A 230 5.88 -5.56 -7.00
CA ALA A 230 6.89 -5.95 -6.03
C ALA A 230 6.34 -6.77 -4.86
N VAL A 231 5.12 -6.46 -4.40
CA VAL A 231 4.47 -7.17 -3.28
C VAL A 231 3.68 -8.41 -3.72
N ALA A 232 3.55 -8.63 -5.02
CA ALA A 232 2.83 -9.79 -5.54
C ALA A 232 3.49 -11.09 -5.07
N HIS A 233 2.67 -12.02 -4.59
CA HIS A 233 3.15 -13.36 -4.28
C HIS A 233 3.33 -14.20 -5.54
N ILE A 234 4.42 -14.96 -5.55
CA ILE A 234 4.64 -16.01 -6.54
C ILE A 234 3.99 -17.28 -5.98
N PRO A 235 2.97 -17.84 -6.65
CA PRO A 235 2.28 -19.03 -6.14
C PRO A 235 3.26 -20.18 -5.89
N PHE A 236 3.11 -20.82 -4.73
CA PHE A 236 3.90 -21.97 -4.28
C PHE A 236 5.41 -21.70 -4.12
N ASP A 237 5.86 -20.45 -4.22
CA ASP A 237 7.22 -20.07 -3.86
C ASP A 237 7.22 -19.50 -2.42
N TYR A 238 7.98 -20.13 -1.55
CA TYR A 238 8.16 -19.73 -0.14
C TYR A 238 9.59 -19.34 0.16
N THR A 239 10.40 -19.19 -0.87
CA THR A 239 11.81 -18.83 -0.72
C THR A 239 11.95 -17.32 -0.56
N VAL A 240 12.99 -16.92 0.15
CA VAL A 240 13.40 -15.51 0.16
C VAL A 240 14.04 -15.23 -1.21
N PRO A 241 13.57 -14.21 -1.96
CA PRO A 241 14.07 -13.92 -3.31
C PRO A 241 15.46 -13.26 -3.26
N SER A 242 16.43 -13.98 -2.75
CA SER A 242 17.82 -13.53 -2.56
C SER A 242 18.78 -14.71 -2.68
N SER A 243 19.81 -14.57 -3.50
CA SER A 243 20.88 -15.56 -3.60
C SER A 243 21.68 -15.71 -2.30
N LYS A 244 21.55 -14.75 -1.37
CA LYS A 244 22.17 -14.78 -0.04
C LYS A 244 21.30 -15.45 1.02
N GLY A 245 20.04 -15.80 0.69
CA GLY A 245 19.07 -16.38 1.63
C GLY A 245 18.52 -15.41 2.68
N VAL A 246 18.93 -14.14 2.64
CA VAL A 246 18.47 -13.05 3.52
C VAL A 246 18.22 -11.76 2.71
N LEU A 247 17.34 -10.89 3.22
CA LEU A 247 17.05 -9.56 2.74
C LEU A 247 17.13 -8.55 3.87
#